data_83d8ac2f9bc02c76c026e4603c47e358
#
_entry.id   83d8ac2f9bc02c76c026e4603c47e358
#
_cell.length_a   1.000
_cell.length_b   1.000
_cell.length_c   1.000
_cell.angle_alpha   90.00
_cell.angle_beta   90.00
_cell.angle_gamma   90.00
#
_symmetry.space_group_name_H-M   'P 1'
#
loop_
_entity.id
_entity.type
_entity.pdbx_description
1 polymer ?
#
loop_
_entity_poly.entity_id
_entity_poly.type
_entity_poly.pdbx_seq_one_letter_code
_entity_poly.pdbx_strand_id
1 'polypeptide(L)'
;MDANEGEVHTLIEHLFDWGDFMKRLDLARQVLRDTENRLGLEKNQAFSDLSSRCVGVWEYGGTYPQLIHVILSLDLQEGCCAFIGSDDFGWEYAFKQGLNLARCLYVPSSCADAQVISLLLPHCRLVYVDRCSLALRDMRRLGAQVRKEETILLTKYPWVGFSRPWGEDFDIYQKAG
;
A
#
# COMPACT_ATOMS: atom_id res chain seq x y z
N MET A 1 41.45 18.90 -2.92
CA MET A 1 40.63 19.53 -1.85
C MET A 1 39.26 18.87 -1.92
N ASP A 2 39.25 17.56 -1.64
CA ASP A 2 38.06 16.67 -1.80
C ASP A 2 38.06 15.66 -0.65
N ALA A 3 37.58 16.14 0.50
CA ALA A 3 37.45 15.28 1.68
C ALA A 3 36.19 15.70 2.45
N ASN A 4 35.02 15.47 1.90
CA ASN A 4 33.79 15.66 2.69
C ASN A 4 32.55 14.86 2.20
N GLU A 5 32.64 14.04 1.17
CA GLU A 5 31.47 13.24 0.72
C GLU A 5 31.37 11.86 1.42
N GLY A 6 32.47 11.34 1.92
CA GLY A 6 32.50 10.03 2.60
C GLY A 6 31.93 10.02 4.02
N GLU A 7 32.00 11.12 4.75
CA GLU A 7 31.54 11.18 6.15
C GLU A 7 30.03 11.35 6.28
N VAL A 8 29.38 11.98 5.32
CA VAL A 8 27.91 12.19 5.35
C VAL A 8 27.16 10.89 5.07
N HIS A 9 27.70 10.04 4.19
CA HIS A 9 27.06 8.75 3.88
C HIS A 9 27.10 7.78 5.07
N THR A 10 28.17 7.78 5.84
CA THR A 10 28.32 6.90 7.03
C THR A 10 27.45 7.37 8.20
N LEU A 11 27.16 8.66 8.31
CA LEU A 11 26.30 9.21 9.37
C LEU A 11 24.82 8.90 9.16
N ILE A 12 24.36 8.77 7.91
CA ILE A 12 22.97 8.43 7.59
C ILE A 12 22.69 6.94 7.83
N GLU A 13 23.66 6.06 7.56
CA GLU A 13 23.53 4.63 7.84
C GLU A 13 23.49 4.29 9.34
N HIS A 14 24.12 5.10 10.19
CA HIS A 14 24.08 4.90 11.65
C HIS A 14 22.84 5.48 12.34
N LEU A 15 22.07 6.35 11.67
CA LEU A 15 20.89 7.01 12.27
C LEU A 15 19.59 6.22 12.10
N PHE A 16 19.55 5.21 11.26
CA PHE A 16 18.36 4.40 11.05
C PHE A 16 18.70 2.92 11.01
N ASP A 17 18.74 2.32 12.19
CA ASP A 17 18.77 0.85 12.28
C ASP A 17 17.40 0.28 11.92
N TRP A 18 17.23 -0.02 10.63
CA TRP A 18 16.03 -0.64 10.07
C TRP A 18 15.69 -1.96 10.78
N GLY A 19 16.69 -2.68 11.29
CA GLY A 19 16.49 -3.93 12.04
C GLY A 19 15.78 -3.69 13.37
N ASP A 20 16.15 -2.64 14.08
CA ASP A 20 15.54 -2.28 15.36
C ASP A 20 14.15 -1.67 15.15
N PHE A 21 13.98 -0.87 14.12
CA PHE A 21 12.67 -0.32 13.72
C PHE A 21 11.67 -1.43 13.36
N MET A 22 12.07 -2.42 12.57
CA MET A 22 11.22 -3.56 12.21
C MET A 22 10.85 -4.40 13.43
N LYS A 23 11.79 -4.66 14.33
CA LYS A 23 11.52 -5.37 15.60
C LYS A 23 10.50 -4.63 16.49
N ARG A 24 10.62 -3.31 16.59
CA ARG A 24 9.65 -2.48 17.34
C ARG A 24 8.28 -2.47 16.71
N LEU A 25 8.21 -2.47 15.37
CA LEU A 25 6.95 -2.57 14.63
C LEU A 25 6.28 -3.93 14.84
N ASP A 26 7.04 -5.01 14.80
CA ASP A 26 6.51 -6.36 15.03
C ASP A 26 6.04 -6.55 16.48
N LEU A 27 6.79 -6.02 17.45
CA LEU A 27 6.39 -6.02 18.84
C LEU A 27 5.10 -5.21 19.06
N ALA A 28 4.99 -4.01 18.47
CA ALA A 28 3.80 -3.19 18.57
C ALA A 28 2.57 -3.90 17.96
N ARG A 29 2.73 -4.63 16.85
CA ARG A 29 1.68 -5.43 16.23
C ARG A 29 1.27 -6.62 17.07
N GLN A 30 2.23 -7.24 17.74
CA GLN A 30 1.93 -8.36 18.63
C GLN A 30 1.12 -7.88 19.84
N VAL A 31 1.52 -6.76 20.44
CA VAL A 31 0.79 -6.14 21.56
C VAL A 31 -0.62 -5.70 21.12
N LEU A 32 -0.78 -5.12 19.94
CA LEU A 32 -2.09 -4.74 19.38
C LEU A 32 -2.97 -5.97 19.20
N ARG A 33 -2.49 -7.03 18.56
CA ARG A 33 -3.25 -8.29 18.38
C ARG A 33 -3.66 -8.92 19.71
N ASP A 34 -2.76 -8.94 20.69
CA ASP A 34 -3.03 -9.48 22.01
C ASP A 34 -4.07 -8.64 22.75
N THR A 35 -4.06 -7.33 22.54
CA THR A 35 -5.03 -6.39 23.13
C THR A 35 -6.40 -6.53 22.48
N GLU A 36 -6.47 -6.63 21.17
CA GLU A 36 -7.71 -6.88 20.40
C GLU A 36 -8.35 -8.19 20.81
N ASN A 37 -7.56 -9.27 20.95
CA ASN A 37 -8.04 -10.57 21.40
C ASN A 37 -8.54 -10.53 22.86
N ARG A 38 -7.89 -9.76 23.75
CA ARG A 38 -8.33 -9.60 25.15
C ARG A 38 -9.60 -8.78 25.30
N LEU A 39 -9.80 -7.80 24.42
CA LEU A 39 -10.96 -6.92 24.44
C LEU A 39 -12.19 -7.53 23.75
N GLY A 40 -12.05 -8.72 23.14
CA GLY A 40 -13.14 -9.35 22.40
C GLY A 40 -13.64 -8.50 21.23
N LEU A 41 -12.78 -7.66 20.67
CA LEU A 41 -13.08 -6.88 19.47
C LEU A 41 -13.13 -7.85 18.29
N GLU A 42 -14.28 -8.50 18.12
CA GLU A 42 -14.55 -9.26 16.92
C GLU A 42 -14.38 -8.34 15.71
N LYS A 43 -13.47 -8.73 14.81
CA LYS A 43 -13.39 -8.09 13.50
C LYS A 43 -14.80 -8.03 12.94
N ASN A 44 -15.28 -6.84 12.68
CA ASN A 44 -16.57 -6.62 12.03
C ASN A 44 -16.62 -7.42 10.74
N GLN A 45 -17.22 -8.59 10.76
CA GLN A 45 -17.24 -9.55 9.65
C GLN A 45 -17.84 -8.96 8.37
N ALA A 46 -18.74 -7.97 8.49
CA ALA A 46 -19.35 -7.29 7.35
C ALA A 46 -18.34 -6.48 6.52
N PHE A 47 -17.31 -5.88 7.15
CA PHE A 47 -16.24 -5.13 6.44
C PHE A 47 -15.14 -6.03 5.89
N SER A 48 -14.92 -7.19 6.46
CA SER A 48 -14.02 -8.22 5.95
C SER A 48 -14.42 -8.69 4.54
N ASP A 49 -15.71 -8.65 4.21
CA ASP A 49 -16.24 -9.22 2.98
C ASP A 49 -15.95 -8.35 1.73
N LEU A 50 -15.99 -7.03 1.84
CA LEU A 50 -15.72 -6.14 0.70
C LEU A 50 -14.21 -6.09 0.37
N SER A 51 -13.37 -5.96 1.38
CA SER A 51 -11.92 -5.95 1.20
C SER A 51 -11.38 -7.29 0.70
N SER A 52 -11.96 -8.42 1.14
CA SER A 52 -11.56 -9.75 0.66
C SER A 52 -11.92 -10.00 -0.81
N ARG A 53 -13.00 -9.39 -1.31
CA ARG A 53 -13.40 -9.46 -2.73
C ARG A 53 -12.50 -8.64 -3.65
N CYS A 54 -11.83 -7.63 -3.10
CA CYS A 54 -10.95 -6.72 -3.86
C CYS A 54 -9.49 -7.18 -3.89
N VAL A 55 -9.14 -8.27 -3.22
CA VAL A 55 -7.78 -8.81 -3.22
C VAL A 55 -7.33 -9.11 -4.65
N GLY A 56 -6.17 -8.58 -5.02
CA GLY A 56 -5.62 -8.81 -6.35
C GLY A 56 -4.87 -7.62 -6.93
N VAL A 57 -4.48 -7.77 -8.19
CA VAL A 57 -3.82 -6.72 -8.96
C VAL A 57 -4.84 -6.08 -9.90
N TRP A 58 -4.99 -4.78 -9.78
CA TRP A 58 -5.99 -4.02 -10.53
C TRP A 58 -5.36 -2.85 -11.26
N GLU A 59 -5.78 -2.62 -12.48
CA GLU A 59 -5.45 -1.42 -13.23
C GLU A 59 -6.42 -0.31 -12.88
N TYR A 60 -5.89 0.81 -12.41
CA TYR A 60 -6.66 1.98 -12.06
C TYR A 60 -6.27 3.17 -12.93
N GLY A 61 -7.02 3.39 -14.00
CA GLY A 61 -6.80 4.48 -14.96
C GLY A 61 -7.39 5.83 -14.56
N GLY A 62 -8.00 5.94 -13.36
CA GLY A 62 -8.65 7.16 -12.89
C GLY A 62 -7.69 8.25 -12.44
N THR A 63 -8.26 9.39 -12.04
CA THR A 63 -7.53 10.53 -11.45
C THR A 63 -7.26 10.32 -9.98
N TYR A 64 -6.31 11.06 -9.40
CA TYR A 64 -6.05 11.00 -7.95
C TYR A 64 -7.26 11.35 -7.07
N PRO A 65 -8.09 12.36 -7.37
CA PRO A 65 -9.34 12.58 -6.63
C PRO A 65 -10.26 11.35 -6.60
N GLN A 66 -10.42 10.68 -7.74
CA GLN A 66 -11.22 9.45 -7.81
C GLN A 66 -10.57 8.30 -7.02
N LEU A 67 -9.23 8.17 -7.08
CA LEU A 67 -8.49 7.19 -6.28
C LEU A 67 -8.73 7.38 -4.79
N ILE A 68 -8.72 8.62 -4.31
CA ILE A 68 -9.01 8.93 -2.90
C ILE A 68 -10.42 8.46 -2.52
N HIS A 69 -11.42 8.70 -3.38
CA HIS A 69 -12.79 8.20 -3.14
C HIS A 69 -12.83 6.66 -3.09
N VAL A 70 -12.10 5.98 -3.97
CA VAL A 70 -11.98 4.51 -3.94
C VAL A 70 -11.38 4.05 -2.62
N ILE A 71 -10.28 4.64 -2.18
CA ILE A 71 -9.62 4.29 -0.92
C ILE A 71 -10.55 4.49 0.28
N LEU A 72 -11.28 5.61 0.31
CA LEU A 72 -12.23 5.90 1.36
C LEU A 72 -13.44 4.95 1.35
N SER A 73 -13.91 4.55 0.17
CA SER A 73 -15.03 3.60 0.04
C SER A 73 -14.68 2.18 0.45
N LEU A 74 -13.39 1.81 0.37
CA LEU A 74 -12.90 0.49 0.81
C LEU A 74 -12.76 0.39 2.33
N ASP A 75 -13.05 1.47 3.06
CA ASP A 75 -12.92 1.58 4.52
C ASP A 75 -11.56 1.03 5.06
N LEU A 76 -10.51 1.36 4.34
CA LEU A 76 -9.14 0.96 4.69
C LEU A 76 -8.60 1.74 5.90
N GLN A 77 -9.49 2.36 6.68
CA GLN A 77 -9.12 3.23 7.81
C GLN A 77 -8.32 2.50 8.90
N GLU A 78 -8.47 1.20 9.02
CA GLU A 78 -7.71 0.38 9.95
C GLU A 78 -6.38 -0.14 9.39
N GLY A 79 -6.11 0.03 8.09
CA GLY A 79 -4.92 -0.46 7.41
C GLY A 79 -3.97 0.64 6.97
N CYS A 80 -2.73 0.28 6.65
CA CYS A 80 -1.77 1.14 5.99
C CYS A 80 -2.01 1.14 4.48
N CYS A 81 -1.90 2.32 3.85
CA CYS A 81 -1.89 2.48 2.40
C CYS A 81 -0.50 2.93 1.95
N ALA A 82 0.04 2.34 0.90
CA ALA A 82 1.30 2.78 0.30
C ALA A 82 1.07 3.38 -1.09
N PHE A 83 1.74 4.49 -1.35
CA PHE A 83 1.72 5.21 -2.62
C PHE A 83 3.14 5.22 -3.20
N ILE A 84 3.36 4.56 -4.31
CA ILE A 84 4.67 4.35 -4.91
C ILE A 84 4.74 5.07 -6.25
N GLY A 85 5.72 5.97 -6.39
CA GLY A 85 5.94 6.75 -7.61
C GLY A 85 4.86 7.79 -7.89
N SER A 86 4.07 8.16 -6.89
CA SER A 86 2.96 9.12 -6.99
C SER A 86 3.43 10.52 -6.61
N ASP A 87 4.46 11.03 -7.27
CA ASP A 87 5.13 12.28 -6.90
C ASP A 87 4.21 13.51 -6.99
N ASP A 88 3.20 13.45 -7.86
CA ASP A 88 2.22 14.53 -8.07
C ASP A 88 0.92 14.34 -7.25
N PHE A 89 0.93 13.44 -6.26
CA PHE A 89 -0.27 13.17 -5.46
C PHE A 89 -0.61 14.35 -4.56
N GLY A 90 -1.84 14.82 -4.62
CA GLY A 90 -2.33 15.97 -3.86
C GLY A 90 -2.64 15.66 -2.40
N TRP A 91 -1.61 15.52 -1.55
CA TRP A 91 -1.74 15.13 -0.14
C TRP A 91 -2.66 16.04 0.68
N GLU A 92 -2.59 17.37 0.43
CA GLU A 92 -3.48 18.31 1.11
C GLU A 92 -4.95 18.09 0.75
N TYR A 93 -5.21 17.82 -0.53
CA TYR A 93 -6.56 17.49 -0.98
C TYR A 93 -7.04 16.18 -0.36
N ALA A 94 -6.19 15.15 -0.36
CA ALA A 94 -6.50 13.85 0.23
C ALA A 94 -6.84 13.96 1.73
N PHE A 95 -6.09 14.75 2.47
CA PHE A 95 -6.37 15.04 3.88
C PHE A 95 -7.72 15.74 4.07
N LYS A 96 -8.02 16.74 3.25
CA LYS A 96 -9.32 17.45 3.29
C LYS A 96 -10.51 16.54 2.95
N GLN A 97 -10.28 15.49 2.14
CA GLN A 97 -11.31 14.48 1.85
C GLN A 97 -11.46 13.42 2.96
N GLY A 98 -10.62 13.46 3.99
CA GLY A 98 -10.70 12.53 5.12
C GLY A 98 -9.70 11.38 5.09
N LEU A 99 -8.74 11.37 4.15
CA LEU A 99 -7.69 10.35 4.15
C LEU A 99 -6.77 10.53 5.36
N ASN A 100 -6.60 9.47 6.16
CA ASN A 100 -5.71 9.50 7.33
C ASN A 100 -4.25 9.38 6.88
N LEU A 101 -3.55 10.52 6.77
CA LEU A 101 -2.16 10.56 6.31
C LEU A 101 -1.19 9.86 7.26
N ALA A 102 -1.52 9.70 8.55
CA ALA A 102 -0.67 8.96 9.49
C ALA A 102 -0.59 7.45 9.16
N ARG A 103 -1.48 6.96 8.29
CA ARG A 103 -1.50 5.58 7.80
C ARG A 103 -1.09 5.47 6.33
N CYS A 104 -0.60 6.54 5.75
CA CYS A 104 -0.14 6.56 4.38
C CYS A 104 1.38 6.56 4.34
N LEU A 105 1.94 5.65 3.55
CA LEU A 105 3.36 5.61 3.22
C LEU A 105 3.54 6.14 1.81
N TYR A 106 4.49 7.04 1.63
CA TYR A 106 4.86 7.53 0.32
C TYR A 106 6.28 7.08 -0.04
N VAL A 107 6.43 6.52 -1.22
CA VAL A 107 7.71 6.14 -1.82
C VAL A 107 7.87 6.93 -3.13
N PRO A 108 8.88 7.80 -3.25
CA PRO A 108 9.10 8.57 -4.46
C PRO A 108 9.47 7.67 -5.66
N SER A 109 9.23 8.14 -6.88
CA SER A 109 9.51 7.39 -8.10
C SER A 109 10.97 6.98 -8.24
N SER A 110 11.89 7.77 -7.72
CA SER A 110 13.34 7.47 -7.69
C SER A 110 13.71 6.24 -6.87
N CYS A 111 12.87 5.85 -5.91
CA CYS A 111 13.06 4.68 -5.05
C CYS A 111 12.08 3.53 -5.38
N ALA A 112 11.25 3.71 -6.41
CA ALA A 112 10.21 2.75 -6.77
C ALA A 112 10.79 1.55 -7.52
N ASP A 113 10.82 0.39 -6.88
CA ASP A 113 11.25 -0.87 -7.48
C ASP A 113 10.43 -2.07 -6.99
N ALA A 114 10.69 -3.24 -7.58
CA ALA A 114 10.00 -4.47 -7.23
C ALA A 114 10.28 -4.96 -5.80
N GLN A 115 11.43 -4.60 -5.22
CA GLN A 115 11.81 -5.01 -3.87
C GLN A 115 11.01 -4.19 -2.85
N VAL A 116 10.92 -2.88 -3.05
CA VAL A 116 10.13 -1.98 -2.21
C VAL A 116 8.66 -2.37 -2.23
N ILE A 117 8.08 -2.65 -3.41
CA ILE A 117 6.70 -3.14 -3.51
C ILE A 117 6.53 -4.44 -2.71
N SER A 118 7.44 -5.39 -2.90
CA SER A 118 7.41 -6.70 -2.21
C SER A 118 7.49 -6.56 -0.68
N LEU A 119 8.27 -5.60 -0.17
CA LEU A 119 8.37 -5.32 1.27
C LEU A 119 7.08 -4.71 1.84
N LEU A 120 6.38 -3.91 1.06
CA LEU A 120 5.18 -3.21 1.53
C LEU A 120 3.91 -4.08 1.51
N LEU A 121 3.82 -5.04 0.59
CA LEU A 121 2.64 -5.90 0.43
C LEU A 121 2.17 -6.59 1.73
N PRO A 122 3.05 -7.18 2.57
CA PRO A 122 2.60 -7.82 3.81
C PRO A 122 2.11 -6.84 4.88
N HIS A 123 2.40 -5.55 4.70
CA HIS A 123 2.21 -4.53 5.73
C HIS A 123 1.12 -3.52 5.37
N CYS A 124 0.71 -3.48 4.11
CA CYS A 124 -0.28 -2.54 3.62
C CYS A 124 -1.53 -3.28 3.17
N ARG A 125 -2.69 -2.71 3.44
CA ARG A 125 -3.96 -3.19 2.90
C ARG A 125 -4.13 -2.82 1.44
N LEU A 126 -3.57 -1.68 1.05
CA LEU A 126 -3.57 -1.20 -0.31
C LEU A 126 -2.19 -0.66 -0.67
N VAL A 127 -1.70 -1.05 -1.84
CA VAL A 127 -0.50 -0.49 -2.45
C VAL A 127 -0.88 0.07 -3.81
N TYR A 128 -0.70 1.37 -4.00
CA TYR A 128 -0.89 2.04 -5.29
C TYR A 128 0.47 2.30 -5.95
N VAL A 129 0.62 1.87 -7.19
CA VAL A 129 1.84 2.03 -7.98
C VAL A 129 1.55 2.89 -9.20
N ASP A 130 2.12 4.08 -9.25
CA ASP A 130 2.03 4.98 -10.40
C ASP A 130 3.23 4.78 -11.34
N ARG A 131 4.37 5.38 -10.99
CA ARG A 131 5.58 5.36 -11.82
C ARG A 131 6.57 4.35 -11.27
N CYS A 132 6.57 3.15 -11.85
CA CYS A 132 7.53 2.10 -11.53
C CYS A 132 7.74 1.22 -12.75
N SER A 133 9.00 1.09 -13.17
CA SER A 133 9.36 0.19 -14.27
C SER A 133 9.65 -1.21 -13.73
N LEU A 134 8.82 -2.17 -14.08
CA LEU A 134 8.92 -3.55 -13.61
C LEU A 134 9.14 -4.51 -14.77
N ALA A 135 10.02 -5.47 -14.58
CA ALA A 135 10.16 -6.61 -15.49
C ALA A 135 8.95 -7.56 -15.33
N LEU A 136 8.60 -8.27 -16.40
CA LEU A 136 7.49 -9.23 -16.41
C LEU A 136 7.63 -10.31 -15.31
N ARG A 137 8.87 -10.74 -15.02
CA ARG A 137 9.16 -11.67 -13.94
C ARG A 137 8.77 -11.12 -12.57
N ASP A 138 9.03 -9.83 -12.34
CA ASP A 138 8.71 -9.19 -11.07
C ASP A 138 7.21 -8.98 -10.92
N MET A 139 6.52 -8.60 -12.00
CA MET A 139 5.05 -8.52 -12.00
C MET A 139 4.40 -9.87 -11.63
N ARG A 140 4.92 -11.00 -12.16
CA ARG A 140 4.45 -12.35 -11.80
C ARG A 140 4.65 -12.66 -10.32
N ARG A 141 5.85 -12.38 -9.81
CA ARG A 141 6.20 -12.61 -8.41
C ARG A 141 5.33 -11.79 -7.48
N LEU A 142 5.18 -10.49 -7.77
CA LEU A 142 4.36 -9.57 -6.99
C LEU A 142 2.88 -9.94 -7.05
N GLY A 143 2.35 -10.33 -8.21
CA GLY A 143 0.97 -10.79 -8.35
C GLY A 143 0.67 -12.07 -7.55
N ALA A 144 1.64 -12.98 -7.42
CA ALA A 144 1.51 -14.14 -6.53
C ALA A 144 1.53 -13.73 -5.05
N GLN A 145 2.40 -12.80 -4.68
CA GLN A 145 2.52 -12.27 -3.32
C GLN A 145 1.26 -11.51 -2.90
N VAL A 146 0.69 -10.68 -3.76
CA VAL A 146 -0.57 -9.95 -3.51
C VAL A 146 -1.68 -10.90 -3.09
N ARG A 147 -1.82 -12.04 -3.77
CA ARG A 147 -2.83 -13.06 -3.41
C ARG A 147 -2.53 -13.74 -2.08
N LYS A 148 -1.25 -14.00 -1.79
CA LYS A 148 -0.82 -14.63 -0.55
C LYS A 148 -1.04 -13.72 0.67
N GLU A 149 -0.74 -12.43 0.51
CA GLU A 149 -0.84 -11.43 1.60
C GLU A 149 -2.25 -10.80 1.69
N GLU A 150 -3.18 -11.22 0.83
CA GLU A 150 -4.56 -10.70 0.77
C GLU A 150 -4.61 -9.17 0.66
N THR A 151 -3.72 -8.60 -0.16
CA THR A 151 -3.55 -7.16 -0.36
C THR A 151 -4.23 -6.70 -1.65
N ILE A 152 -4.61 -5.44 -1.71
CA ILE A 152 -5.07 -4.77 -2.92
C ILE A 152 -3.88 -4.05 -3.54
N LEU A 153 -3.50 -4.41 -4.74
CA LEU A 153 -2.48 -3.71 -5.52
C LEU A 153 -3.14 -3.00 -6.69
N LEU A 154 -3.16 -1.67 -6.62
CA LEU A 154 -3.63 -0.83 -7.72
C LEU A 154 -2.43 -0.34 -8.53
N THR A 155 -2.51 -0.44 -9.85
CA THR A 155 -1.46 0.04 -10.76
C THR A 155 -2.06 1.05 -11.72
N LYS A 156 -1.38 2.16 -11.95
CA LYS A 156 -1.83 3.17 -12.91
C LYS A 156 -1.78 2.67 -14.35
N TYR A 157 -0.77 1.87 -14.64
CA TYR A 157 -0.57 1.27 -15.96
C TYR A 157 -0.83 -0.23 -15.90
N PRO A 158 -1.37 -0.82 -17.00
CA PRO A 158 -1.71 -2.24 -17.01
C PRO A 158 -0.46 -3.12 -16.84
N TRP A 159 -0.56 -4.09 -15.96
CA TRP A 159 0.37 -5.21 -15.92
C TRP A 159 -0.17 -6.31 -16.82
N VAL A 160 0.24 -6.29 -18.08
CA VAL A 160 -0.31 -7.14 -19.13
C VAL A 160 -0.37 -8.61 -18.70
N GLY A 161 -1.59 -9.16 -18.66
CA GLY A 161 -1.85 -10.55 -18.25
C GLY A 161 -1.92 -10.76 -16.71
N PHE A 162 -1.80 -9.70 -15.88
CA PHE A 162 -1.85 -9.82 -14.41
C PHE A 162 -2.83 -8.88 -13.76
N SER A 163 -2.98 -7.63 -14.25
CA SER A 163 -3.97 -6.70 -13.74
C SER A 163 -5.31 -6.86 -14.44
N ARG A 164 -6.38 -6.59 -13.70
CA ARG A 164 -7.76 -6.47 -14.20
C ARG A 164 -8.18 -5.01 -14.12
N PRO A 165 -9.01 -4.49 -15.02
CA PRO A 165 -9.55 -3.14 -14.92
C PRO A 165 -10.33 -2.96 -13.63
N TRP A 166 -10.04 -1.86 -12.91
CA TRP A 166 -10.84 -1.47 -11.75
C TRP A 166 -12.14 -0.86 -12.23
N GLY A 167 -13.26 -1.35 -11.80
CA GLY A 167 -14.58 -0.75 -12.12
C GLY A 167 -15.51 -1.62 -12.97
N GLU A 168 -15.02 -2.48 -13.84
CA GLU A 168 -15.90 -3.37 -14.60
C GLU A 168 -16.63 -4.39 -13.71
N ASP A 169 -15.98 -4.86 -12.66
CA ASP A 169 -16.58 -5.78 -11.68
C ASP A 169 -17.23 -5.05 -10.48
N PHE A 170 -16.85 -3.79 -10.21
CA PHE A 170 -17.27 -3.07 -9.00
C PHE A 170 -18.68 -2.49 -9.08
N ASP A 171 -19.12 -2.05 -10.26
CA ASP A 171 -20.47 -1.55 -10.48
C ASP A 171 -21.56 -2.63 -10.29
N ILE A 172 -21.19 -3.90 -10.40
CA ILE A 172 -22.11 -5.02 -10.19
C ILE A 172 -22.46 -5.17 -8.70
N TYR A 173 -21.53 -4.79 -7.79
CA TYR A 173 -21.72 -4.96 -6.35
C TYR A 173 -22.39 -3.77 -5.67
N GLN A 174 -22.31 -2.55 -6.22
CA GLN A 174 -23.02 -1.39 -5.70
C GLN A 174 -24.53 -1.43 -6.04
N LYS A 175 -24.95 -2.18 -7.05
CA LYS A 175 -26.36 -2.31 -7.45
C LYS A 175 -27.12 -3.42 -6.74
N ALA A 176 -26.44 -4.21 -5.92
CA ALA A 176 -27.03 -5.36 -5.20
C ALA A 176 -27.28 -5.11 -3.70
N GLY A 177 -27.10 -3.87 -3.20
CA GLY A 177 -27.48 -3.38 -1.87
C GLY A 177 -28.52 -2.30 -1.99
#